data_5f8446551177fd5046c28b45d039d750
#
_entry.id   5f8446551177fd5046c28b45d039d750
#
_cell.length_a   1.000
_cell.length_b   1.000
_cell.length_c   1.000
_cell.angle_alpha   90.00
_cell.angle_beta   90.00
_cell.angle_gamma   90.00
#
_symmetry.space_group_name_H-M   'P 1'
#
loop_
_entity.id
_entity.type
_entity.pdbx_description
1 polymer ?
#
loop_
_entity_poly.entity_id
_entity_poly.type
_entity_poly.pdbx_seq_one_letter_code
_entity_poly.pdbx_strand_id
1 'polypeptide(L)'
;MTEKPKPRSAEPSVIVWATDLVGRVLASAFAAVRMVRRPRPIHPNGAVYIGRVSWVNPGGRNSGIAWIDTPPASGGQVVIARVSRSVGLPSALPDVVGLAFKVTTERGAADIELASSWLGVPGRFLLRPTRSLRGAFGSLMPYRSAVGPVLVSARSNHRDGEVWTIDLFYATPLSTWRRFAVVSLDTEPVPDSPTLRFDPIVNPLPGANTYDWTRRLRLRSYRVARRGAAVPAYTATEHSPPGTAP
;
A
#
# COMPACT_ATOMS: atom_id res chain seq x y z
N MET A 1 -26.36 -38.75 -15.06
CA MET A 1 -25.50 -38.72 -13.84
C MET A 1 -25.15 -37.27 -13.59
N THR A 2 -25.89 -36.62 -12.71
CA THR A 2 -25.68 -35.20 -12.36
C THR A 2 -24.76 -35.16 -11.13
N GLU A 3 -23.55 -34.67 -11.32
CA GLU A 3 -22.55 -34.50 -10.26
C GLU A 3 -23.01 -33.39 -9.31
N LYS A 4 -23.20 -33.75 -8.03
CA LYS A 4 -23.52 -32.82 -6.96
C LYS A 4 -22.31 -31.90 -6.69
N PRO A 5 -22.50 -30.55 -6.61
CA PRO A 5 -21.41 -29.67 -6.28
C PRO A 5 -20.87 -29.95 -4.88
N LYS A 6 -19.55 -30.13 -4.79
CA LYS A 6 -18.79 -30.34 -3.55
C LYS A 6 -18.98 -29.15 -2.60
N PRO A 7 -19.34 -29.33 -1.32
CA PRO A 7 -19.53 -28.24 -0.41
C PRO A 7 -18.23 -27.45 -0.22
N ARG A 8 -18.30 -26.12 -0.41
CA ARG A 8 -17.21 -25.21 -0.05
C ARG A 8 -16.90 -25.40 1.43
N SER A 9 -15.64 -25.74 1.74
CA SER A 9 -15.13 -25.79 3.09
C SER A 9 -15.40 -24.43 3.77
N ALA A 10 -16.30 -24.42 4.75
CA ALA A 10 -16.55 -23.25 5.58
C ALA A 10 -15.24 -22.92 6.31
N GLU A 11 -14.75 -21.68 6.17
CA GLU A 11 -13.67 -21.18 7.02
C GLU A 11 -14.10 -21.36 8.49
N PRO A 12 -13.19 -21.79 9.38
CA PRO A 12 -13.55 -22.03 10.77
C PRO A 12 -14.21 -20.79 11.39
N SER A 13 -15.37 -20.93 11.95
CA SER A 13 -16.22 -19.87 12.50
C SER A 13 -15.49 -18.97 13.51
N VAL A 14 -14.48 -19.49 14.20
CA VAL A 14 -13.63 -18.77 15.15
C VAL A 14 -12.77 -17.68 14.47
N ILE A 15 -12.20 -17.96 13.29
CA ILE A 15 -11.40 -16.97 12.54
C ILE A 15 -12.30 -15.84 12.07
N VAL A 16 -13.49 -16.16 11.58
CA VAL A 16 -14.47 -15.16 11.13
C VAL A 16 -14.90 -14.27 12.30
N TRP A 17 -15.17 -14.86 13.46
CA TRP A 17 -15.57 -14.11 14.65
C TRP A 17 -14.43 -13.21 15.17
N ALA A 18 -13.21 -13.73 15.26
CA ALA A 18 -12.04 -12.97 15.71
C ALA A 18 -11.75 -11.78 14.78
N THR A 19 -11.80 -11.98 13.46
CA THR A 19 -11.58 -10.89 12.48
C THR A 19 -12.70 -9.83 12.56
N ASP A 20 -13.92 -10.24 12.86
CA ASP A 20 -15.05 -9.34 13.05
C ASP A 20 -14.90 -8.49 14.31
N LEU A 21 -14.47 -9.09 15.42
CA LEU A 21 -14.24 -8.38 16.68
C LEU A 21 -13.10 -7.36 16.54
N VAL A 22 -11.95 -7.77 15.99
CA VAL A 22 -10.83 -6.88 15.73
C VAL A 22 -11.23 -5.75 14.78
N GLY A 23 -12.00 -6.06 13.74
CA GLY A 23 -12.54 -5.05 12.82
C GLY A 23 -13.45 -4.02 13.49
N ARG A 24 -14.27 -4.43 14.47
CA ARG A 24 -15.12 -3.51 15.25
C ARG A 24 -14.30 -2.62 16.18
N VAL A 25 -13.32 -3.18 16.88
CA VAL A 25 -12.43 -2.41 17.77
C VAL A 25 -11.67 -1.37 16.97
N LEU A 26 -11.07 -1.75 15.83
CA LEU A 26 -10.39 -0.82 14.93
C LEU A 26 -11.35 0.26 14.41
N ALA A 27 -12.54 -0.10 13.96
CA ALA A 27 -13.54 0.86 13.48
C ALA A 27 -13.96 1.87 14.58
N SER A 28 -14.09 1.40 15.82
CA SER A 28 -14.42 2.29 16.95
C SER A 28 -13.29 3.25 17.29
N ALA A 29 -12.03 2.77 17.30
CA ALA A 29 -10.86 3.60 17.47
C ALA A 29 -10.73 4.64 16.34
N PHE A 30 -10.96 4.26 15.10
CA PHE A 30 -10.98 5.18 13.96
C PHE A 30 -12.11 6.21 14.04
N ALA A 31 -13.29 5.82 14.53
CA ALA A 31 -14.40 6.74 14.71
C ALA A 31 -14.08 7.81 15.76
N ALA A 32 -13.48 7.43 16.88
CA ALA A 32 -13.05 8.35 17.93
C ALA A 32 -11.97 9.33 17.43
N VAL A 33 -10.94 8.85 16.73
CA VAL A 33 -9.89 9.69 16.15
C VAL A 33 -10.47 10.63 15.08
N ARG A 34 -11.47 10.18 14.31
CA ARG A 34 -12.13 11.00 13.28
C ARG A 34 -12.95 12.17 13.86
N MET A 35 -13.50 11.98 15.05
CA MET A 35 -14.26 13.04 15.73
C MET A 35 -13.36 14.23 16.10
N VAL A 36 -12.07 13.94 16.37
CA VAL A 36 -11.07 14.95 16.79
C VAL A 36 -10.27 15.52 15.61
N ARG A 37 -10.09 14.76 14.52
CA ARG A 37 -9.18 15.10 13.41
C ARG A 37 -9.85 14.95 12.05
N ARG A 38 -10.39 16.03 11.51
CA ARG A 38 -10.87 16.13 10.12
C ARG A 38 -9.85 16.92 9.28
N PRO A 39 -9.70 16.62 7.95
CA PRO A 39 -10.46 15.68 7.12
C PRO A 39 -9.93 14.24 7.10
N ARG A 40 -8.75 13.96 7.66
CA ARG A 40 -8.13 12.63 7.69
C ARG A 40 -7.92 12.19 9.14
N PRO A 41 -8.68 11.20 9.64
CA PRO A 41 -8.60 10.76 11.05
C PRO A 41 -7.27 10.07 11.38
N ILE A 42 -6.70 9.35 10.43
CA ILE A 42 -5.34 8.81 10.48
C ILE A 42 -4.54 9.36 9.32
N HIS A 43 -3.22 9.45 9.52
CA HIS A 43 -2.30 10.07 8.57
C HIS A 43 -2.69 11.53 8.22
N PRO A 44 -2.96 12.38 9.23
CA PRO A 44 -3.48 13.73 9.00
C PRO A 44 -2.52 14.58 8.18
N ASN A 45 -1.22 14.43 8.46
CA ASN A 45 -0.14 15.14 7.79
C ASN A 45 0.73 14.15 7.03
N GLY A 46 0.98 14.42 5.77
CA GLY A 46 1.83 13.62 4.91
C GLY A 46 2.59 14.47 3.92
N ALA A 47 3.71 13.96 3.47
CA ALA A 47 4.47 14.50 2.36
C ALA A 47 4.28 13.61 1.14
N VAL A 48 4.05 14.23 -0.01
CA VAL A 48 3.84 13.56 -1.29
C VAL A 48 5.07 13.77 -2.16
N TYR A 49 5.51 12.72 -2.81
CA TYR A 49 6.68 12.71 -3.67
C TYR A 49 6.30 12.09 -5.02
N ILE A 50 6.92 12.57 -6.07
CA ILE A 50 6.79 12.00 -7.41
C ILE A 50 8.08 11.26 -7.74
N GLY A 51 7.99 10.24 -8.57
CA GLY A 51 9.17 9.49 -8.99
C GLY A 51 8.83 8.35 -9.95
N ARG A 52 9.74 7.39 -10.00
CA ARG A 52 9.62 6.23 -10.88
C ARG A 52 9.94 4.94 -10.12
N VAL A 53 9.22 3.88 -10.45
CA VAL A 53 9.58 2.53 -10.07
C VAL A 53 10.25 1.84 -11.26
N SER A 54 11.41 1.23 -11.03
CA SER A 54 12.18 0.47 -12.01
C SER A 54 12.43 -0.94 -11.48
N TRP A 55 12.24 -1.96 -12.32
CA TRP A 55 12.45 -3.35 -11.93
C TRP A 55 13.92 -3.71 -12.02
N VAL A 56 14.38 -4.48 -11.04
CA VAL A 56 15.75 -5.02 -10.98
C VAL A 56 15.70 -6.54 -11.11
N ASN A 57 16.68 -7.14 -11.78
CA ASN A 57 16.82 -8.59 -11.94
C ASN A 57 15.54 -9.29 -12.45
N PRO A 58 15.17 -9.12 -13.73
CA PRO A 58 13.91 -9.64 -14.28
C PRO A 58 13.80 -11.17 -14.31
N GLY A 59 14.87 -11.92 -14.07
CA GLY A 59 14.87 -13.39 -14.09
C GLY A 59 14.46 -14.03 -12.77
N GLY A 60 13.69 -15.14 -12.86
CA GLY A 60 13.44 -16.03 -11.72
C GLY A 60 12.46 -15.53 -10.67
N ARG A 61 11.64 -14.51 -10.97
CA ARG A 61 10.55 -14.10 -10.09
C ARG A 61 9.38 -15.05 -10.25
N ASN A 62 8.82 -15.44 -9.13
CA ASN A 62 7.64 -16.30 -9.08
C ASN A 62 6.83 -15.91 -7.84
N SER A 63 6.36 -14.66 -7.82
CA SER A 63 5.46 -14.18 -6.78
C SER A 63 4.00 -14.54 -7.08
N GLY A 64 3.69 -14.83 -8.34
CA GLY A 64 2.33 -15.00 -8.85
C GLY A 64 1.53 -13.69 -8.89
N ILE A 65 2.21 -12.54 -8.71
CA ILE A 65 1.68 -11.20 -8.90
C ILE A 65 2.27 -10.65 -10.19
N ALA A 66 1.47 -10.48 -11.22
CA ALA A 66 1.93 -10.09 -12.55
C ALA A 66 2.75 -8.78 -12.52
N TRP A 67 2.34 -7.81 -11.73
CA TRP A 67 3.09 -6.56 -11.58
C TRP A 67 4.51 -6.74 -11.04
N ILE A 68 4.75 -7.74 -10.20
CA ILE A 68 6.09 -8.07 -9.70
C ILE A 68 6.86 -8.88 -10.73
N ASP A 69 6.21 -9.89 -11.34
CA ASP A 69 6.87 -10.92 -12.13
C ASP A 69 7.12 -10.48 -13.58
N THR A 70 6.27 -9.61 -14.12
CA THR A 70 6.32 -9.14 -15.52
C THR A 70 6.52 -7.62 -15.56
N PRO A 71 7.79 -7.15 -15.59
CA PRO A 71 8.06 -5.72 -15.71
C PRO A 71 7.50 -5.16 -17.03
N PRO A 72 7.04 -3.89 -17.04
CA PRO A 72 6.58 -3.26 -18.26
C PRO A 72 7.74 -3.09 -19.27
N ALA A 73 7.41 -3.15 -20.56
CA ALA A 73 8.39 -2.98 -21.63
C ALA A 73 9.12 -1.62 -21.59
N SER A 74 8.48 -0.60 -21.02
CA SER A 74 9.07 0.74 -20.80
C SER A 74 10.19 0.79 -19.77
N GLY A 75 10.48 -0.32 -19.08
CA GLY A 75 11.51 -0.41 -18.04
C GLY A 75 11.19 0.28 -16.73
N GLY A 76 10.15 1.12 -16.67
CA GLY A 76 9.75 1.81 -15.45
C GLY A 76 8.37 2.46 -15.54
N GLN A 77 7.74 2.73 -14.39
CA GLN A 77 6.43 3.38 -14.29
C GLN A 77 6.50 4.58 -13.36
N VAL A 78 5.68 5.59 -13.63
CA VAL A 78 5.51 6.75 -12.74
C VAL A 78 4.85 6.29 -11.45
N VAL A 79 5.33 6.82 -10.33
CA VAL A 79 4.81 6.56 -9.00
C VAL A 79 4.60 7.87 -8.24
N ILE A 80 3.47 7.95 -7.55
CA ILE A 80 3.21 8.95 -6.53
C ILE A 80 3.36 8.25 -5.19
N ALA A 81 4.27 8.72 -4.36
CA ALA A 81 4.48 8.20 -3.01
C ALA A 81 3.95 9.18 -1.97
N ARG A 82 3.33 8.65 -0.92
CA ARG A 82 2.92 9.46 0.23
C ARG A 82 3.47 8.84 1.51
N VAL A 83 4.18 9.65 2.26
CA VAL A 83 4.69 9.28 3.57
C VAL A 83 3.94 10.06 4.63
N SER A 84 3.51 9.39 5.69
CA SER A 84 2.72 10.04 6.73
C SER A 84 2.87 9.32 8.08
N ARG A 85 2.67 10.07 9.16
CA ARG A 85 2.61 9.51 10.51
C ARG A 85 1.17 9.09 10.82
N SER A 86 0.98 7.89 11.34
CA SER A 86 -0.34 7.28 11.49
C SER A 86 -1.23 8.05 12.47
N VAL A 87 -0.72 8.30 13.66
CA VAL A 87 -1.43 9.06 14.69
C VAL A 87 -1.17 10.55 14.54
N GLY A 88 -0.03 10.95 13.94
CA GLY A 88 0.39 12.34 13.79
C GLY A 88 0.91 12.94 15.11
N LEU A 89 1.58 12.11 15.92
CA LEU A 89 2.26 12.57 17.12
C LEU A 89 3.38 13.56 16.78
N PRO A 90 3.81 14.41 17.71
CA PRO A 90 4.98 15.27 17.52
C PRO A 90 6.19 14.46 17.04
N SER A 91 7.05 15.08 16.22
CA SER A 91 8.21 14.40 15.61
C SER A 91 9.20 13.78 16.63
N ALA A 92 9.25 14.32 17.82
CA ALA A 92 10.05 13.80 18.92
C ALA A 92 9.55 12.43 19.46
N LEU A 93 8.30 12.06 19.22
CA LEU A 93 7.74 10.80 19.68
C LEU A 93 7.72 9.76 18.57
N PRO A 94 7.92 8.46 18.87
CA PRO A 94 7.75 7.40 17.89
C PRO A 94 6.28 7.31 17.44
N ASP A 95 6.06 7.04 16.15
CA ASP A 95 4.74 6.82 15.57
C ASP A 95 4.85 5.70 14.52
N VAL A 96 3.75 5.10 14.15
CA VAL A 96 3.71 4.21 12.99
C VAL A 96 3.75 5.08 11.75
N VAL A 97 4.75 4.87 10.91
CA VAL A 97 4.89 5.57 9.64
C VAL A 97 4.22 4.76 8.55
N GLY A 98 3.33 5.39 7.81
CA GLY A 98 2.74 4.85 6.60
C GLY A 98 3.51 5.31 5.35
N LEU A 99 3.70 4.39 4.42
CA LEU A 99 4.28 4.62 3.10
C LEU A 99 3.31 4.04 2.07
N ALA A 100 2.72 4.90 1.25
CA ALA A 100 1.78 4.49 0.23
C ALA A 100 2.31 4.85 -1.15
N PHE A 101 2.12 3.96 -2.11
CA PHE A 101 2.46 4.16 -3.51
C PHE A 101 1.22 4.05 -4.38
N LYS A 102 1.06 4.97 -5.30
CA LYS A 102 0.15 4.88 -6.44
C LYS A 102 0.98 4.77 -7.70
N VAL A 103 0.86 3.66 -8.39
CA VAL A 103 1.59 3.39 -9.63
C VAL A 103 0.63 3.44 -10.82
N THR A 104 1.08 4.00 -11.93
CA THR A 104 0.32 3.99 -13.17
C THR A 104 0.67 2.73 -13.95
N THR A 105 -0.29 1.83 -14.10
CA THR A 105 -0.14 0.59 -14.85
C THR A 105 -0.96 0.66 -16.15
N GLU A 106 -0.73 -0.26 -17.07
CA GLU A 106 -1.51 -0.38 -18.31
C GLU A 106 -3.02 -0.60 -18.04
N ARG A 107 -3.37 -1.10 -16.86
CA ARG A 107 -4.76 -1.34 -16.44
C ARG A 107 -5.35 -0.21 -15.59
N GLY A 108 -4.65 0.91 -15.48
CA GLY A 108 -5.01 2.04 -14.64
C GLY A 108 -4.15 2.15 -13.39
N ALA A 109 -4.59 2.95 -12.43
CA ALA A 109 -3.86 3.14 -11.18
C ALA A 109 -3.93 1.90 -10.29
N ALA A 110 -2.80 1.55 -9.64
CA ALA A 110 -2.75 0.53 -8.61
C ALA A 110 -2.11 1.10 -7.34
N ASP A 111 -2.60 0.67 -6.18
CA ASP A 111 -2.20 1.19 -4.89
C ASP A 111 -1.49 0.14 -4.05
N ILE A 112 -0.42 0.56 -3.37
CA ILE A 112 0.32 -0.23 -2.38
C ILE A 112 0.32 0.56 -1.08
N GLU A 113 -0.10 -0.05 0.02
CA GLU A 113 -0.01 0.54 1.35
C GLU A 113 0.89 -0.30 2.24
N LEU A 114 1.89 0.34 2.80
CA LEU A 114 2.88 -0.24 3.69
C LEU A 114 2.92 0.56 4.99
N ALA A 115 3.26 -0.11 6.08
CA ALA A 115 3.49 0.54 7.37
C ALA A 115 4.85 0.12 7.93
N SER A 116 5.44 0.97 8.76
CA SER A 116 6.70 0.66 9.42
C SER A 116 6.56 -0.63 10.23
N SER A 117 7.41 -1.62 9.92
CA SER A 117 7.34 -2.99 10.42
C SER A 117 8.72 -3.58 10.62
N TRP A 118 8.79 -4.76 11.21
CA TRP A 118 9.98 -5.58 11.22
C TRP A 118 10.05 -6.42 9.94
N LEU A 119 11.25 -6.85 9.52
CA LEU A 119 11.41 -7.72 8.33
C LEU A 119 11.54 -9.20 8.67
N GLY A 120 11.94 -9.53 9.90
CA GLY A 120 12.07 -10.92 10.36
C GLY A 120 10.72 -11.59 10.58
N VAL A 121 10.71 -12.92 10.64
CA VAL A 121 9.54 -13.71 11.06
C VAL A 121 9.58 -13.87 12.58
N PRO A 122 8.49 -13.62 13.32
CA PRO A 122 7.14 -13.21 12.90
C PRO A 122 6.95 -11.68 12.75
N GLY A 123 7.98 -10.89 13.01
CA GLY A 123 7.90 -9.42 13.11
C GLY A 123 7.33 -8.71 11.87
N ARG A 124 7.42 -9.34 10.67
CA ARG A 124 6.87 -8.80 9.41
C ARG A 124 5.36 -8.56 9.42
N PHE A 125 4.66 -9.12 10.40
CA PHE A 125 3.22 -8.94 10.61
C PHE A 125 2.90 -7.92 11.71
N LEU A 126 3.93 -7.30 12.30
CA LEU A 126 3.78 -6.39 13.43
C LEU A 126 4.19 -4.96 13.05
N LEU A 127 3.40 -4.01 13.51
CA LEU A 127 3.72 -2.59 13.40
C LEU A 127 4.91 -2.25 14.29
N ARG A 128 5.79 -1.39 13.78
CA ARG A 128 6.96 -0.89 14.48
C ARG A 128 6.89 0.62 14.60
N PRO A 129 6.64 1.18 15.78
CA PRO A 129 6.76 2.62 15.99
C PRO A 129 8.20 3.10 15.72
N THR A 130 8.33 4.19 14.99
CA THR A 130 9.63 4.77 14.62
C THR A 130 9.56 6.28 14.54
N ARG A 131 10.71 6.94 14.68
CA ARG A 131 10.88 8.37 14.42
C ARG A 131 11.45 8.62 13.03
N SER A 132 12.00 7.60 12.40
CA SER A 132 12.76 7.70 11.17
C SER A 132 11.94 7.23 9.98
N LEU A 133 12.07 7.94 8.87
CA LEU A 133 11.61 7.48 7.54
C LEU A 133 12.55 6.43 6.94
N ARG A 134 13.76 6.26 7.50
CA ARG A 134 14.68 5.18 7.14
C ARG A 134 14.25 3.89 7.81
N GLY A 135 14.29 2.80 7.06
CA GLY A 135 13.99 1.48 7.59
C GLY A 135 13.02 0.68 6.74
N ALA A 136 12.38 -0.26 7.39
CA ALA A 136 11.53 -1.23 6.73
C ALA A 136 10.05 -0.88 6.89
N PHE A 137 9.30 -1.12 5.81
CA PHE A 137 7.87 -1.01 5.72
C PHE A 137 7.32 -2.31 5.14
N GLY A 138 6.19 -2.79 5.62
CA GLY A 138 5.58 -4.02 5.14
C GLY A 138 4.08 -3.87 4.93
N SER A 139 3.52 -4.71 4.07
CA SER A 139 2.08 -4.78 3.83
C SER A 139 1.32 -5.34 5.03
N LEU A 140 2.01 -5.95 6.00
CA LEU A 140 1.49 -6.63 7.19
C LEU A 140 0.54 -7.79 6.87
N MET A 141 -0.33 -7.60 5.91
CA MET A 141 -1.29 -8.59 5.42
C MET A 141 -0.87 -9.04 4.03
N PRO A 142 -0.93 -10.36 3.74
CA PRO A 142 -0.55 -10.87 2.44
C PRO A 142 -1.57 -10.53 1.36
N TYR A 143 -1.07 -10.28 0.16
CA TYR A 143 -1.85 -10.34 -1.06
C TYR A 143 -2.09 -11.81 -1.44
N ARG A 144 -3.25 -12.10 -1.99
CA ARG A 144 -3.54 -13.38 -2.63
C ARG A 144 -3.00 -13.34 -4.06
N SER A 145 -2.05 -14.20 -4.36
CA SER A 145 -1.48 -14.37 -5.70
C SER A 145 -1.86 -15.72 -6.31
N ALA A 146 -1.43 -15.97 -7.55
CA ALA A 146 -1.63 -17.25 -8.22
C ALA A 146 -0.92 -18.41 -7.51
N VAL A 147 0.18 -18.14 -6.80
CA VAL A 147 0.99 -19.15 -6.09
C VAL A 147 0.77 -19.15 -4.58
N GLY A 148 -0.16 -18.35 -4.07
CA GLY A 148 -0.50 -18.29 -2.64
C GLY A 148 -0.28 -16.91 -2.01
N PRO A 149 -0.08 -16.85 -0.68
CA PRO A 149 0.08 -15.61 0.05
C PRO A 149 1.45 -14.96 -0.21
N VAL A 150 1.46 -13.67 -0.57
CA VAL A 150 2.66 -12.88 -0.84
C VAL A 150 2.60 -11.58 -0.05
N LEU A 151 3.67 -11.27 0.66
CA LEU A 151 3.90 -9.99 1.33
C LEU A 151 4.76 -9.10 0.45
N VAL A 152 4.48 -7.81 0.49
CA VAL A 152 5.31 -6.76 -0.12
C VAL A 152 5.96 -5.95 0.98
N SER A 153 7.22 -5.60 0.81
CA SER A 153 7.98 -4.75 1.72
C SER A 153 8.77 -3.71 0.95
N ALA A 154 9.02 -2.59 1.61
CA ALA A 154 9.92 -1.55 1.15
C ALA A 154 11.02 -1.32 2.18
N ARG A 155 12.24 -1.06 1.72
CA ARG A 155 13.32 -0.56 2.55
C ARG A 155 13.73 0.80 2.04
N SER A 156 13.47 1.82 2.84
CA SER A 156 13.93 3.17 2.57
C SER A 156 15.42 3.25 2.84
N ASN A 157 16.17 3.54 1.80
CA ASN A 157 17.61 3.72 1.81
C ASN A 157 17.96 5.19 2.03
N HIS A 158 19.12 5.59 1.60
CA HIS A 158 19.63 6.94 1.76
C HIS A 158 18.91 7.93 0.86
N ARG A 159 18.74 9.17 1.37
CA ARG A 159 18.48 10.37 0.57
C ARG A 159 19.84 10.96 0.24
N ASP A 160 20.36 10.69 -0.95
CA ASP A 160 21.57 11.30 -1.45
C ASP A 160 21.20 12.42 -2.42
N GLY A 161 21.54 13.65 -2.03
CA GLY A 161 21.32 14.81 -2.88
C GLY A 161 19.84 14.96 -3.28
N GLU A 162 19.57 14.88 -4.59
CA GLU A 162 18.25 15.12 -5.18
C GLU A 162 17.34 13.90 -5.27
N VAL A 163 17.82 12.70 -4.96
CA VAL A 163 17.08 11.45 -5.14
C VAL A 163 16.94 10.68 -3.83
N TRP A 164 15.74 10.21 -3.56
CA TRP A 164 15.44 9.30 -2.47
C TRP A 164 15.12 7.91 -3.01
N THR A 165 15.94 6.91 -2.69
CA THR A 165 15.77 5.54 -3.17
C THR A 165 15.11 4.64 -2.14
N ILE A 166 14.20 3.78 -2.62
CA ILE A 166 13.47 2.81 -1.81
C ILE A 166 13.49 1.47 -2.55
N ASP A 167 14.08 0.46 -1.94
CA ASP A 167 14.07 -0.91 -2.48
C ASP A 167 12.75 -1.60 -2.18
N LEU A 168 12.16 -2.25 -3.17
CA LEU A 168 10.95 -3.06 -3.03
C LEU A 168 11.28 -4.54 -3.02
N PHE A 169 10.63 -5.27 -2.12
CA PHE A 169 10.81 -6.70 -1.93
C PHE A 169 9.46 -7.42 -1.88
N TYR A 170 9.48 -8.70 -2.22
CA TYR A 170 8.39 -9.62 -1.96
C TYR A 170 8.87 -10.87 -1.23
N ALA A 171 7.97 -11.54 -0.53
CA ALA A 171 8.22 -12.81 0.15
C ALA A 171 6.91 -13.56 0.38
N THR A 172 6.96 -14.88 0.44
CA THR A 172 5.89 -15.63 1.09
C THR A 172 5.99 -15.47 2.62
N PRO A 173 4.97 -15.80 3.41
CA PRO A 173 4.96 -15.56 4.85
C PRO A 173 6.19 -16.06 5.63
N LEU A 174 6.82 -17.15 5.18
CA LEU A 174 7.95 -17.78 5.87
C LEU A 174 9.26 -17.73 5.07
N SER A 175 9.25 -17.21 3.83
CA SER A 175 10.45 -17.15 2.99
C SER A 175 11.30 -15.89 3.24
N THR A 176 12.50 -15.89 2.68
CA THR A 176 13.37 -14.71 2.62
C THR A 176 12.83 -13.67 1.66
N TRP A 177 13.12 -12.40 1.95
CA TRP A 177 12.75 -11.27 1.09
C TRP A 177 13.58 -11.30 -0.20
N ARG A 178 12.91 -11.14 -1.34
CA ARG A 178 13.52 -11.04 -2.67
C ARG A 178 13.28 -9.64 -3.22
N ARG A 179 14.36 -8.92 -3.54
CA ARG A 179 14.29 -7.60 -4.16
C ARG A 179 13.79 -7.73 -5.59
N PHE A 180 12.84 -6.89 -5.99
CA PHE A 180 12.31 -6.93 -7.35
C PHE A 180 12.30 -5.57 -8.05
N ALA A 181 12.28 -4.46 -7.32
CA ALA A 181 12.25 -3.13 -7.90
C ALA A 181 12.92 -2.09 -6.99
N VAL A 182 13.20 -0.93 -7.56
CA VAL A 182 13.64 0.28 -6.88
C VAL A 182 12.66 1.39 -7.23
N VAL A 183 12.24 2.13 -6.23
CA VAL A 183 11.55 3.41 -6.40
C VAL A 183 12.56 4.52 -6.19
N SER A 184 12.69 5.41 -7.17
CA SER A 184 13.46 6.64 -7.10
C SER A 184 12.48 7.81 -7.03
N LEU A 185 12.50 8.54 -5.93
CA LEU A 185 11.63 9.68 -5.67
C LEU A 185 12.45 10.97 -5.70
N ASP A 186 11.85 12.04 -6.18
CA ASP A 186 12.38 13.38 -5.98
C ASP A 186 12.46 13.68 -4.47
N THR A 187 13.44 14.44 -4.04
CA THR A 187 13.58 14.77 -2.59
C THR A 187 12.71 15.92 -2.16
N GLU A 188 12.27 16.75 -3.10
CA GLU A 188 11.33 17.85 -2.88
C GLU A 188 9.90 17.32 -2.82
N PRO A 189 9.16 17.49 -1.72
CA PRO A 189 7.78 17.09 -1.66
C PRO A 189 6.89 18.05 -2.46
N VAL A 190 5.90 17.48 -3.12
CA VAL A 190 4.83 18.25 -3.75
C VAL A 190 3.66 18.46 -2.76
N PRO A 191 2.78 19.46 -3.00
CA PRO A 191 1.61 19.68 -2.15
C PRO A 191 0.73 18.42 -2.02
N ASP A 192 0.35 18.06 -0.78
CA ASP A 192 -0.57 16.94 -0.51
C ASP A 192 -1.99 17.32 -0.90
N SER A 193 -2.53 16.69 -1.92
CA SER A 193 -3.90 16.91 -2.35
C SER A 193 -4.89 16.26 -1.39
N PRO A 194 -5.93 16.96 -0.92
CA PRO A 194 -6.99 16.38 -0.11
C PRO A 194 -7.79 15.29 -0.86
N THR A 195 -7.71 15.25 -2.19
CA THR A 195 -8.36 14.24 -3.04
C THR A 195 -7.49 13.00 -3.27
N LEU A 196 -6.18 13.07 -3.04
CA LEU A 196 -5.29 11.92 -3.19
C LEU A 196 -5.67 10.83 -2.18
N ARG A 197 -6.07 9.67 -2.69
CA ARG A 197 -6.48 8.50 -1.91
C ARG A 197 -5.73 7.27 -2.37
N PHE A 198 -5.43 6.41 -1.43
CA PHE A 198 -4.85 5.10 -1.67
C PHE A 198 -5.84 4.05 -1.18
N ASP A 199 -6.12 3.04 -1.99
CA ASP A 199 -7.03 1.96 -1.65
C ASP A 199 -6.66 0.70 -2.45
N PRO A 200 -5.80 -0.15 -1.91
CA PRO A 200 -5.35 -1.36 -2.60
C PRO A 200 -6.44 -2.43 -2.73
N ILE A 201 -7.63 -2.21 -2.17
CA ILE A 201 -8.79 -3.08 -2.40
C ILE A 201 -9.51 -2.70 -3.70
N VAL A 202 -9.64 -1.39 -3.93
CA VAL A 202 -10.29 -0.85 -5.13
C VAL A 202 -9.32 -0.86 -6.31
N ASN A 203 -8.06 -0.54 -6.07
CA ASN A 203 -6.99 -0.44 -7.05
C ASN A 203 -5.90 -1.48 -6.74
N PRO A 204 -6.16 -2.79 -6.89
CA PRO A 204 -5.16 -3.81 -6.60
C PRO A 204 -4.04 -3.80 -7.63
N LEU A 205 -2.86 -4.27 -7.23
CA LEU A 205 -1.77 -4.54 -8.17
C LEU A 205 -2.21 -5.58 -9.20
N PRO A 206 -1.83 -5.44 -10.49
CA PRO A 206 -2.09 -6.44 -11.51
C PRO A 206 -1.60 -7.84 -11.08
N GLY A 207 -2.52 -8.81 -11.05
CA GLY A 207 -2.27 -10.17 -10.58
C GLY A 207 -2.35 -10.39 -9.06
N ALA A 208 -2.56 -9.32 -8.29
CA ALA A 208 -2.82 -9.43 -6.86
C ALA A 208 -4.32 -9.36 -6.54
N ASN A 209 -4.73 -10.12 -5.54
CA ASN A 209 -6.06 -10.04 -4.97
C ASN A 209 -5.99 -9.89 -3.45
N THR A 210 -7.10 -9.57 -2.83
CA THR A 210 -7.21 -9.46 -1.37
C THR A 210 -7.96 -10.67 -0.83
N TYR A 211 -7.45 -11.30 0.22
CA TYR A 211 -8.18 -12.34 0.95
C TYR A 211 -9.46 -11.77 1.58
N ASP A 212 -10.52 -12.57 1.68
CA ASP A 212 -11.80 -12.11 2.20
C ASP A 212 -11.70 -11.64 3.65
N TRP A 213 -10.90 -12.30 4.48
CA TRP A 213 -10.66 -11.88 5.85
C TRP A 213 -9.91 -10.53 5.92
N THR A 214 -8.91 -10.30 5.07
CA THR A 214 -8.21 -9.02 4.95
C THR A 214 -9.16 -7.91 4.50
N ARG A 215 -10.01 -8.22 3.52
CA ARG A 215 -11.05 -7.29 3.03
C ARG A 215 -12.02 -6.91 4.15
N ARG A 216 -12.49 -7.87 4.96
CA ARG A 216 -13.38 -7.60 6.11
C ARG A 216 -12.74 -6.68 7.13
N LEU A 217 -11.47 -6.91 7.50
CA LEU A 217 -10.72 -6.06 8.41
C LEU A 217 -10.59 -4.62 7.87
N ARG A 218 -10.18 -4.46 6.62
CA ARG A 218 -9.97 -3.15 6.00
C ARG A 218 -11.28 -2.41 5.71
N LEU A 219 -12.30 -3.07 5.18
CA LEU A 219 -13.56 -2.41 4.79
C LEU A 219 -14.25 -1.69 5.96
N ARG A 220 -14.18 -2.21 7.16
CA ARG A 220 -14.75 -1.54 8.35
C ARG A 220 -13.99 -0.25 8.66
N SER A 221 -12.67 -0.30 8.64
CA SER A 221 -11.81 0.88 8.87
C SER A 221 -11.99 1.92 7.76
N TYR A 222 -12.04 1.50 6.50
CA TYR A 222 -12.21 2.39 5.35
C TYR A 222 -13.62 3.01 5.27
N ARG A 223 -14.69 2.27 5.59
CA ARG A 223 -16.06 2.86 5.64
C ARG A 223 -16.15 3.99 6.64
N VAL A 224 -15.52 3.85 7.80
CA VAL A 224 -15.47 4.89 8.82
C VAL A 224 -14.67 6.09 8.32
N ALA A 225 -13.56 5.88 7.59
CA ALA A 225 -12.74 6.94 7.03
C ALA A 225 -13.43 7.68 5.86
N ARG A 226 -14.23 6.97 5.03
CA ARG A 226 -14.88 7.55 3.83
C ARG A 226 -16.16 8.34 4.13
N ARG A 227 -16.92 8.04 5.18
CA ARG A 227 -18.18 8.73 5.51
C ARG A 227 -18.04 10.23 5.78
N GLY A 228 -16.85 10.80 5.65
CA GLY A 228 -16.56 12.24 5.84
C GLY A 228 -16.00 12.97 4.62
N ALA A 229 -15.82 12.31 3.47
CA ALA A 229 -15.31 12.95 2.25
C ALA A 229 -16.35 12.78 1.12
N ALA A 230 -16.98 13.88 0.69
CA ALA A 230 -17.65 13.91 -0.61
C ALA A 230 -16.60 13.60 -1.68
N VAL A 231 -16.92 12.68 -2.60
CA VAL A 231 -16.06 12.31 -3.72
C VAL A 231 -16.27 13.34 -4.83
N PRO A 232 -15.31 14.20 -5.16
CA PRO A 232 -15.31 14.85 -6.46
C PRO A 232 -14.75 13.86 -7.47
N ALA A 233 -15.45 13.65 -8.57
CA ALA A 233 -14.94 12.93 -9.72
C ALA A 233 -13.68 13.64 -10.24
N TYR A 234 -12.57 12.95 -10.34
CA TYR A 234 -11.36 13.46 -10.98
C TYR A 234 -11.58 13.41 -12.49
N THR A 235 -11.86 14.55 -13.09
CA THR A 235 -11.73 14.75 -14.54
C THR A 235 -10.25 14.97 -14.83
N ALA A 236 -9.64 14.05 -15.56
CA ALA A 236 -8.30 14.23 -16.13
C ALA A 236 -8.35 15.43 -17.09
N THR A 237 -7.84 16.57 -16.65
CA THR A 237 -7.60 17.71 -17.53
C THR A 237 -6.34 17.38 -18.31
N GLU A 238 -6.49 17.17 -19.60
CA GLU A 238 -5.43 17.03 -20.58
C GLU A 238 -4.46 18.23 -20.48
N HIS A 239 -3.23 17.95 -20.13
CA HIS A 239 -2.12 18.86 -20.37
C HIS A 239 -1.72 18.69 -21.83
N SER A 240 -2.26 19.48 -22.71
CA SER A 240 -1.74 19.69 -24.07
C SER A 240 -0.37 20.34 -23.98
N PRO A 241 0.65 19.85 -24.70
CA PRO A 241 1.93 20.53 -24.77
C PRO A 241 1.77 21.86 -25.54
N PRO A 242 2.54 22.91 -25.19
CA PRO A 242 2.48 24.17 -25.90
C PRO A 242 2.90 23.97 -27.36
N GLY A 243 2.02 24.40 -28.26
CA GLY A 243 2.24 24.34 -29.70
C GLY A 243 3.45 25.16 -30.13
N THR A 244 4.27 24.55 -30.95
CA THR A 244 5.24 25.24 -31.81
C THR A 244 4.46 26.09 -32.84
N ALA A 245 4.54 27.40 -32.69
CA ALA A 245 4.09 28.33 -33.73
C ALA A 245 5.15 28.48 -34.85
N PRO A 246 4.74 28.82 -36.05
CA PRO A 246 5.56 28.81 -37.27
C PRO A 246 6.65 29.88 -37.30
#